data_0eca572134a0eff44f7027ee21659728
#
_entry.id   0eca572134a0eff44f7027ee21659728
#
_cell.length_a   1.000
_cell.length_b   1.000
_cell.length_c   1.000
_cell.angle_alpha   90.00
_cell.angle_beta   90.00
_cell.angle_gamma   90.00
#
_symmetry.space_group_name_H-M   'P 1'
#
loop_
_entity.id
_entity.type
_entity.pdbx_description
1 polymer ?
#
loop_
_entity_poly.entity_id
_entity_poly.type
_entity_poly.pdbx_seq_one_letter_code
_entity_poly.pdbx_strand_id
1 'polypeptide(L)'
;MTSEFKKSNGYKIMGAIKLYDANLVDLEYEWISETNACMQCLSLNGKVFKSFKDVHPHPHPNCKCKLEVRYNTRVESVTSKTEADKLVEENKNQLNAEIENIGEQIRMNLEPLKNLLNILNGNYFRLIKYKELINIEILREEEKNAIRKLEKEIQVNINEIENLINDCTLFLTNIKNNHIINIKQGLQLTDDIAVIIASKQTSLLYGFKHSKENNMPESYELFKIALNDKSSDAYIKKNGKIYNSINDLNNKYDKENIKKRVELESTASDCKVIIMNNDSSLAHKIAESAAIARFVQDNYVELVQGQTILSRNITFNNDDRDLYSSFHSAGIKNCKIDDFGNLRLQLVDFYNFNEGRTSVKGRVGRKLQEMDDIKPYYIIVDVIVPKNIIQQFPNFN
;
A
#
# COMPACT_ATOMS: atom_id res chain seq x y z
N MET A 1 -38.32 -16.73 6.44
CA MET A 1 -37.03 -17.14 7.03
C MET A 1 -36.45 -15.95 7.75
N THR A 2 -36.12 -16.09 9.05
CA THR A 2 -35.62 -15.00 9.87
C THR A 2 -34.25 -14.57 9.45
N SER A 3 -33.89 -13.31 9.67
CA SER A 3 -32.58 -12.75 9.39
C SER A 3 -31.42 -13.56 10.01
N GLU A 4 -31.64 -14.18 11.16
CA GLU A 4 -30.71 -15.07 11.85
C GLU A 4 -30.33 -16.32 11.04
N PHE A 5 -31.26 -16.88 10.30
CA PHE A 5 -30.99 -18.09 9.49
C PHE A 5 -30.06 -17.79 8.32
N LYS A 6 -30.22 -16.62 7.66
CA LYS A 6 -29.30 -16.18 6.58
C LYS A 6 -27.90 -15.89 7.10
N LYS A 7 -27.81 -15.25 8.27
CA LYS A 7 -26.55 -15.01 8.96
C LYS A 7 -25.84 -16.33 9.31
N SER A 8 -26.57 -17.27 9.93
CA SER A 8 -26.06 -18.59 10.30
C SER A 8 -25.47 -19.36 9.13
N ASN A 9 -26.16 -19.38 7.97
CA ASN A 9 -25.64 -20.10 6.79
C ASN A 9 -24.40 -19.43 6.17
N GLY A 10 -24.37 -18.11 6.10
CA GLY A 10 -23.20 -17.38 5.64
C GLY A 10 -21.95 -17.73 6.45
N TYR A 11 -22.06 -17.76 7.77
CA TYR A 11 -20.92 -18.11 8.65
C TYR A 11 -20.51 -19.57 8.57
N LYS A 12 -21.44 -20.49 8.38
CA LYS A 12 -21.11 -21.91 8.15
C LYS A 12 -20.28 -22.08 6.88
N ILE A 13 -20.65 -21.39 5.80
CA ILE A 13 -19.90 -21.40 4.54
C ILE A 13 -18.49 -20.85 4.75
N MET A 14 -18.37 -19.69 5.42
CA MET A 14 -17.06 -19.07 5.70
C MET A 14 -16.17 -19.94 6.60
N GLY A 15 -16.76 -20.57 7.62
CA GLY A 15 -16.03 -21.49 8.49
C GLY A 15 -15.54 -22.73 7.75
N ALA A 16 -16.38 -23.32 6.90
CA ALA A 16 -16.00 -24.46 6.09
C ALA A 16 -14.92 -24.13 5.05
N ILE A 17 -14.95 -22.92 4.45
CA ILE A 17 -13.89 -22.43 3.56
C ILE A 17 -12.56 -22.33 4.31
N LYS A 18 -12.53 -21.80 5.54
CA LYS A 18 -11.30 -21.75 6.35
C LYS A 18 -10.71 -23.13 6.63
N LEU A 19 -11.56 -24.12 6.90
CA LEU A 19 -11.11 -25.51 7.10
C LEU A 19 -10.58 -26.13 5.79
N TYR A 20 -11.17 -25.81 4.67
CA TYR A 20 -10.69 -26.21 3.36
C TYR A 20 -9.33 -25.58 3.04
N ASP A 21 -9.19 -24.26 3.26
CA ASP A 21 -7.93 -23.54 3.06
C ASP A 21 -6.81 -24.07 3.97
N ALA A 22 -7.15 -24.53 5.17
CA ALA A 22 -6.26 -25.25 6.07
C ALA A 22 -5.99 -26.71 5.66
N ASN A 23 -6.57 -27.15 4.54
CA ASN A 23 -6.43 -28.50 4.00
C ASN A 23 -6.98 -29.62 4.91
N LEU A 24 -7.96 -29.31 5.75
CA LEU A 24 -8.56 -30.21 6.72
C LEU A 24 -9.83 -30.93 6.21
N VAL A 25 -10.56 -30.28 5.30
CA VAL A 25 -11.82 -30.82 4.76
C VAL A 25 -11.92 -30.57 3.25
N ASP A 26 -12.68 -31.40 2.56
CA ASP A 26 -13.18 -31.14 1.22
C ASP A 26 -14.53 -30.48 1.29
N LEU A 27 -14.74 -29.43 0.48
CA LEU A 27 -15.99 -28.70 0.41
C LEU A 27 -16.76 -29.07 -0.83
N GLU A 28 -18.06 -29.26 -0.62
CA GLU A 28 -19.06 -29.39 -1.67
C GLU A 28 -20.23 -28.47 -1.34
N TYR A 29 -20.88 -27.93 -2.34
CA TYR A 29 -21.99 -26.98 -2.21
C TYR A 29 -23.21 -27.59 -2.87
N GLU A 30 -24.26 -27.87 -2.08
CA GLU A 30 -25.52 -28.36 -2.61
C GLU A 30 -26.52 -27.23 -2.77
N TRP A 31 -27.12 -27.16 -3.96
CA TRP A 31 -28.18 -26.21 -4.22
C TRP A 31 -29.51 -26.72 -3.70
N ILE A 32 -30.14 -25.97 -2.78
CA ILE A 32 -31.45 -26.27 -2.22
C ILE A 32 -32.45 -25.23 -2.71
N SER A 33 -33.36 -25.63 -3.56
CA SER A 33 -34.43 -24.77 -4.06
C SER A 33 -35.56 -24.61 -3.07
N GLU A 34 -36.11 -23.39 -2.97
CA GLU A 34 -37.36 -23.15 -2.27
C GLU A 34 -38.55 -23.79 -3.01
N THR A 35 -39.63 -24.11 -2.28
CA THR A 35 -40.85 -24.79 -2.83
C THR A 35 -41.50 -24.02 -3.98
N ASN A 36 -41.35 -22.70 -4.04
CA ASN A 36 -41.87 -21.84 -5.09
C ASN A 36 -40.77 -21.26 -5.99
N ALA A 37 -39.68 -21.98 -6.14
CA ALA A 37 -38.57 -21.54 -6.97
C ALA A 37 -38.95 -21.55 -8.47
N CYS A 38 -38.33 -20.68 -9.25
CA CYS A 38 -38.48 -20.68 -10.71
C CYS A 38 -37.87 -21.94 -11.33
N MET A 39 -38.26 -22.26 -12.56
CA MET A 39 -37.80 -23.47 -13.29
C MET A 39 -36.27 -23.59 -13.32
N GLN A 40 -35.56 -22.45 -13.45
CA GLN A 40 -34.09 -22.44 -13.47
C GLN A 40 -33.52 -22.86 -12.11
N CYS A 41 -34.06 -22.37 -11.02
CA CYS A 41 -33.65 -22.78 -9.67
C CYS A 41 -34.04 -24.24 -9.38
N LEU A 42 -35.21 -24.67 -9.79
CA LEU A 42 -35.66 -26.08 -9.64
C LEU A 42 -34.76 -27.05 -10.39
N SER A 43 -34.24 -26.66 -11.57
CA SER A 43 -33.30 -27.50 -12.34
C SER A 43 -31.93 -27.67 -11.66
N LEU A 44 -31.62 -26.81 -10.68
CA LEU A 44 -30.40 -26.88 -9.88
C LEU A 44 -30.60 -27.64 -8.56
N ASN A 45 -31.84 -27.90 -8.14
CA ASN A 45 -32.13 -28.53 -6.86
C ASN A 45 -31.43 -29.86 -6.68
N GLY A 46 -30.71 -30.03 -5.60
CA GLY A 46 -29.92 -31.22 -5.30
C GLY A 46 -28.61 -31.35 -6.08
N LYS A 47 -28.27 -30.40 -6.97
CA LYS A 47 -26.96 -30.40 -7.62
C LYS A 47 -25.87 -30.05 -6.63
N VAL A 48 -24.78 -30.80 -6.69
CA VAL A 48 -23.58 -30.60 -5.87
C VAL A 48 -22.48 -30.03 -6.74
N PHE A 49 -21.87 -28.97 -6.24
CA PHE A 49 -20.78 -28.23 -6.88
C PHE A 49 -19.51 -28.34 -6.02
N LYS A 50 -18.37 -28.54 -6.66
CA LYS A 50 -17.07 -28.65 -5.98
C LYS A 50 -16.42 -27.28 -5.66
N SER A 51 -16.91 -26.22 -6.29
CA SER A 51 -16.40 -24.88 -6.08
C SER A 51 -17.54 -23.88 -5.93
N PHE A 52 -17.40 -22.94 -5.02
CA PHE A 52 -18.34 -21.83 -4.90
C PHE A 52 -18.43 -20.99 -6.19
N LYS A 53 -17.36 -20.94 -6.96
CA LYS A 53 -17.32 -20.22 -8.26
C LYS A 53 -18.24 -20.86 -9.30
N ASP A 54 -18.46 -22.18 -9.20
CA ASP A 54 -19.31 -22.92 -10.14
C ASP A 54 -20.81 -22.66 -9.90
N VAL A 55 -21.14 -22.06 -8.76
CA VAL A 55 -22.51 -21.74 -8.35
C VAL A 55 -22.90 -20.32 -8.70
N HIS A 56 -21.93 -19.48 -9.04
CA HIS A 56 -22.16 -18.07 -9.24
C HIS A 56 -22.22 -17.69 -10.73
N PRO A 57 -23.10 -16.77 -11.14
CA PRO A 57 -23.99 -15.93 -10.32
C PRO A 57 -25.30 -16.65 -9.97
N HIS A 58 -25.95 -16.21 -8.89
CA HIS A 58 -27.35 -16.60 -8.61
C HIS A 58 -28.17 -16.43 -9.89
N PRO A 59 -28.99 -17.41 -10.24
CA PRO A 59 -29.68 -17.44 -11.54
C PRO A 59 -30.55 -16.23 -11.82
N HIS A 60 -31.01 -15.49 -10.78
CA HIS A 60 -31.77 -14.25 -10.95
C HIS A 60 -31.78 -13.41 -9.66
N PRO A 61 -32.02 -12.08 -9.76
CA PRO A 61 -32.28 -11.21 -8.61
C PRO A 61 -33.44 -11.75 -7.78
N ASN A 62 -33.37 -11.58 -6.46
CA ASN A 62 -34.37 -12.06 -5.49
C ASN A 62 -34.54 -13.58 -5.37
N CYS A 63 -33.58 -14.38 -5.82
CA CYS A 63 -33.57 -15.81 -5.58
C CYS A 63 -33.53 -16.10 -4.07
N LYS A 64 -34.46 -16.96 -3.59
CA LYS A 64 -34.54 -17.38 -2.19
C LYS A 64 -33.94 -18.76 -1.93
N CYS A 65 -33.41 -19.40 -2.95
CA CYS A 65 -32.75 -20.70 -2.83
C CYS A 65 -31.50 -20.60 -1.95
N LYS A 66 -31.07 -21.74 -1.42
CA LYS A 66 -29.96 -21.84 -0.47
C LYS A 66 -28.83 -22.64 -1.08
N LEU A 67 -27.63 -22.33 -0.62
CA LEU A 67 -26.49 -23.21 -0.75
C LEU A 67 -26.23 -23.87 0.60
N GLU A 68 -26.26 -25.18 0.64
CA GLU A 68 -25.87 -25.95 1.81
C GLU A 68 -24.46 -26.46 1.62
N VAL A 69 -23.58 -26.17 2.59
CA VAL A 69 -22.19 -26.63 2.56
C VAL A 69 -22.13 -28.04 3.10
N ARG A 70 -21.62 -28.96 2.28
CA ARG A 70 -21.21 -30.28 2.70
C ARG A 70 -19.69 -30.34 2.80
N TYR A 71 -19.16 -31.03 3.78
CA TYR A 71 -17.74 -31.23 3.94
C TYR A 71 -17.41 -32.63 4.45
N ASN A 72 -16.28 -33.17 3.95
CA ASN A 72 -15.70 -34.42 4.39
C ASN A 72 -14.30 -34.18 4.94
N THR A 73 -13.94 -34.88 5.98
CA THR A 73 -12.61 -34.81 6.57
C THR A 73 -11.55 -35.33 5.64
N ARG A 74 -10.46 -34.62 5.44
CA ARG A 74 -9.28 -35.06 4.68
C ARG A 74 -8.23 -35.72 5.54
N VAL A 75 -8.27 -35.50 6.85
CA VAL A 75 -7.24 -35.96 7.80
C VAL A 75 -7.88 -36.69 8.97
N GLU A 76 -7.17 -37.65 9.50
CA GLU A 76 -7.57 -38.41 10.69
C GLU A 76 -7.79 -37.57 11.95
N SER A 77 -7.26 -36.30 11.97
CA SER A 77 -7.45 -35.36 13.07
C SER A 77 -8.89 -34.83 13.22
N VAL A 78 -9.72 -34.94 12.18
CA VAL A 78 -11.16 -34.59 12.22
C VAL A 78 -11.94 -35.87 11.92
N THR A 79 -12.17 -36.68 12.96
CA THR A 79 -12.63 -38.04 12.83
C THR A 79 -14.14 -38.18 12.74
N SER A 80 -14.91 -37.12 12.98
CA SER A 80 -16.35 -37.17 12.96
C SER A 80 -17.01 -35.88 12.43
N LYS A 81 -18.22 -36.05 11.85
CA LYS A 81 -19.06 -34.92 11.43
C LYS A 81 -19.32 -33.94 12.59
N THR A 82 -19.49 -34.48 13.81
CA THR A 82 -19.73 -33.69 15.04
C THR A 82 -18.54 -32.78 15.36
N GLU A 83 -17.33 -33.28 15.16
CA GLU A 83 -16.11 -32.49 15.40
C GLU A 83 -15.92 -31.40 14.35
N ALA A 84 -16.22 -31.71 13.09
CA ALA A 84 -16.23 -30.70 12.03
C ALA A 84 -17.32 -29.62 12.27
N ASP A 85 -18.52 -30.01 12.73
CA ASP A 85 -19.58 -29.06 13.09
C ASP A 85 -19.14 -28.14 14.27
N LYS A 86 -18.42 -28.68 15.24
CA LYS A 86 -17.86 -27.90 16.35
C LYS A 86 -16.83 -26.87 15.85
N LEU A 87 -15.92 -27.27 15.00
CA LEU A 87 -14.92 -26.37 14.38
C LEU A 87 -15.57 -25.28 13.54
N VAL A 88 -16.65 -25.60 12.80
CA VAL A 88 -17.42 -24.62 12.04
C VAL A 88 -18.10 -23.62 12.97
N GLU A 89 -18.66 -24.06 14.10
CA GLU A 89 -19.29 -23.14 15.06
C GLU A 89 -18.27 -22.24 15.79
N GLU A 90 -17.08 -22.78 16.14
CA GLU A 90 -15.97 -22.00 16.70
C GLU A 90 -15.50 -20.93 15.72
N ASN A 91 -15.32 -21.26 14.43
CA ASN A 91 -14.98 -20.29 13.39
C ASN A 91 -16.08 -19.23 13.19
N LYS A 92 -17.36 -19.63 13.29
CA LYS A 92 -18.48 -18.69 13.22
C LYS A 92 -18.39 -17.64 14.35
N ASN A 93 -18.07 -18.06 15.57
CA ASN A 93 -17.93 -17.15 16.72
C ASN A 93 -16.76 -16.18 16.53
N GLN A 94 -15.63 -16.66 16.00
CA GLN A 94 -14.49 -15.79 15.64
C GLN A 94 -14.86 -14.77 14.56
N LEU A 95 -15.58 -15.20 13.51
CA LEU A 95 -16.03 -14.30 12.43
C LEU A 95 -17.04 -13.26 12.93
N ASN A 96 -17.91 -13.62 13.86
CA ASN A 96 -18.81 -12.66 14.51
C ASN A 96 -18.03 -11.58 15.26
N ALA A 97 -17.03 -11.98 16.06
CA ALA A 97 -16.19 -11.05 16.80
C ALA A 97 -15.40 -10.12 15.85
N GLU A 98 -14.91 -10.65 14.72
CA GLU A 98 -14.21 -9.86 13.70
C GLU A 98 -15.15 -8.81 13.05
N ILE A 99 -16.38 -9.20 12.71
CA ILE A 99 -17.40 -8.27 12.15
C ILE A 99 -17.75 -7.17 13.15
N GLU A 100 -17.95 -7.50 14.41
CA GLU A 100 -18.26 -6.49 15.43
C GLU A 100 -17.09 -5.53 15.63
N ASN A 101 -15.84 -6.03 15.64
CA ASN A 101 -14.64 -5.20 15.72
C ASN A 101 -14.53 -4.24 14.53
N ILE A 102 -14.73 -4.73 13.29
CA ILE A 102 -14.76 -3.89 12.09
C ILE A 102 -15.85 -2.83 12.19
N GLY A 103 -17.05 -3.22 12.61
CA GLY A 103 -18.16 -2.29 12.81
C GLY A 103 -17.85 -1.20 13.81
N GLU A 104 -17.16 -1.54 14.90
CA GLU A 104 -16.75 -0.56 15.91
C GLU A 104 -15.68 0.40 15.36
N GLN A 105 -14.68 -0.09 14.67
CA GLN A 105 -13.67 0.75 14.01
C GLN A 105 -14.31 1.73 13.02
N ILE A 106 -15.28 1.30 12.23
CA ILE A 106 -16.02 2.17 11.31
C ILE A 106 -16.79 3.22 12.10
N ARG A 107 -17.52 2.86 13.17
CA ARG A 107 -18.28 3.82 14.01
C ARG A 107 -17.37 4.88 14.61
N MET A 108 -16.24 4.48 15.19
CA MET A 108 -15.30 5.42 15.80
C MET A 108 -14.73 6.44 14.81
N ASN A 109 -14.56 6.05 13.56
CA ASN A 109 -13.97 6.91 12.53
C ASN A 109 -15.01 7.66 11.68
N LEU A 110 -16.29 7.34 11.78
CA LEU A 110 -17.34 7.98 10.98
C LEU A 110 -17.52 9.46 11.33
N GLU A 111 -17.42 9.83 12.61
CA GLU A 111 -17.52 11.23 13.03
C GLU A 111 -16.33 12.09 12.59
N PRO A 112 -15.06 11.64 12.71
CA PRO A 112 -13.93 12.29 12.07
C PRO A 112 -14.08 12.51 10.55
N LEU A 113 -14.66 11.54 9.81
CA LEU A 113 -14.93 11.70 8.38
C LEU A 113 -15.97 12.80 8.10
N LYS A 114 -17.07 12.82 8.86
CA LYS A 114 -18.10 13.88 8.74
C LYS A 114 -17.53 15.26 9.04
N ASN A 115 -16.69 15.36 10.06
CA ASN A 115 -16.01 16.60 10.40
C ASN A 115 -15.09 17.07 9.26
N LEU A 116 -14.35 16.16 8.63
CA LEU A 116 -13.54 16.46 7.46
C LEU A 116 -14.39 16.94 6.28
N LEU A 117 -15.52 16.28 6.01
CA LEU A 117 -16.48 16.70 4.99
C LEU A 117 -17.01 18.11 5.25
N ASN A 118 -17.36 18.43 6.50
CA ASN A 118 -17.83 19.77 6.88
C ASN A 118 -16.75 20.85 6.64
N ILE A 119 -15.47 20.55 6.93
CA ILE A 119 -14.35 21.45 6.66
C ILE A 119 -14.21 21.70 5.15
N LEU A 120 -14.27 20.65 4.34
CA LEU A 120 -14.14 20.74 2.88
C LEU A 120 -15.30 21.53 2.27
N ASN A 121 -16.54 21.27 2.71
CA ASN A 121 -17.72 22.04 2.30
C ASN A 121 -17.59 23.53 2.69
N GLY A 122 -17.08 23.80 3.90
CA GLY A 122 -16.77 25.17 4.34
C GLY A 122 -15.73 25.88 3.48
N ASN A 123 -14.67 25.16 3.10
CA ASN A 123 -13.63 25.67 2.20
C ASN A 123 -14.15 25.90 0.77
N TYR A 124 -14.96 24.98 0.26
CA TYR A 124 -15.64 25.12 -1.03
C TYR A 124 -16.51 26.38 -1.05
N PHE A 125 -17.34 26.56 -0.02
CA PHE A 125 -18.19 27.74 0.11
C PHE A 125 -17.38 29.06 0.16
N ARG A 126 -16.25 29.07 0.89
CA ARG A 126 -15.34 30.22 0.92
C ARG A 126 -14.73 30.51 -0.45
N LEU A 127 -14.34 29.47 -1.20
CA LEU A 127 -13.80 29.61 -2.55
C LEU A 127 -14.85 30.23 -3.50
N ILE A 128 -16.09 29.77 -3.44
CA ILE A 128 -17.20 30.31 -4.26
C ILE A 128 -17.41 31.78 -3.91
N LYS A 129 -17.51 32.15 -2.62
CA LYS A 129 -17.62 33.54 -2.20
C LYS A 129 -16.42 34.39 -2.63
N TYR A 130 -15.23 33.85 -2.57
CA TYR A 130 -14.03 34.53 -3.07
C TYR A 130 -14.14 34.82 -4.57
N LYS A 131 -14.62 33.87 -5.35
CA LYS A 131 -14.87 34.04 -6.80
C LYS A 131 -15.92 35.11 -7.11
N GLU A 132 -16.93 35.26 -6.26
CA GLU A 132 -17.96 36.30 -6.38
C GLU A 132 -17.42 37.70 -6.08
N LEU A 133 -16.50 37.81 -5.10
CA LEU A 133 -15.92 39.07 -4.67
C LEU A 133 -14.80 39.59 -5.59
N ILE A 134 -14.11 38.69 -6.25
CA ILE A 134 -13.04 39.04 -7.20
C ILE A 134 -13.65 39.11 -8.60
N ASN A 135 -13.45 40.22 -9.27
CA ASN A 135 -13.73 40.26 -10.70
C ASN A 135 -12.73 39.34 -11.44
N ILE A 136 -13.14 38.09 -11.67
CA ILE A 136 -12.32 37.02 -12.28
C ILE A 136 -11.75 37.47 -13.65
N GLU A 137 -12.43 38.41 -14.34
CA GLU A 137 -11.98 38.92 -15.63
C GLU A 137 -10.65 39.69 -15.54
N ILE A 138 -10.31 40.23 -14.38
CA ILE A 138 -9.07 40.97 -14.14
C ILE A 138 -7.89 40.03 -13.84
N LEU A 139 -8.14 38.80 -13.47
CA LEU A 139 -7.10 37.83 -13.15
C LEU A 139 -6.36 37.35 -14.43
N ARG A 140 -5.08 37.08 -14.28
CA ARG A 140 -4.29 36.39 -15.31
C ARG A 140 -4.81 34.98 -15.54
N GLU A 141 -4.64 34.44 -16.74
CA GLU A 141 -5.12 33.09 -17.07
C GLU A 141 -4.55 31.99 -16.15
N GLU A 142 -3.30 32.14 -15.71
CA GLU A 142 -2.67 31.22 -14.75
C GLU A 142 -3.43 31.20 -13.40
N GLU A 143 -3.84 32.37 -12.91
CA GLU A 143 -4.60 32.50 -11.65
C GLU A 143 -6.02 31.94 -11.80
N LYS A 144 -6.68 32.19 -12.95
CA LYS A 144 -7.98 31.59 -13.28
C LYS A 144 -7.90 30.06 -13.32
N ASN A 145 -6.85 29.53 -13.95
CA ASN A 145 -6.62 28.09 -14.03
C ASN A 145 -6.34 27.46 -12.67
N ALA A 146 -5.56 28.14 -11.81
CA ALA A 146 -5.31 27.68 -10.43
C ALA A 146 -6.61 27.60 -9.61
N ILE A 147 -7.48 28.62 -9.72
CA ILE A 147 -8.79 28.62 -9.05
C ILE A 147 -9.68 27.49 -9.55
N ARG A 148 -9.77 27.28 -10.88
CA ARG A 148 -10.56 26.18 -11.47
C ARG A 148 -10.03 24.80 -11.01
N LYS A 149 -8.70 24.65 -10.97
CA LYS A 149 -8.07 23.43 -10.50
C LYS A 149 -8.42 23.15 -9.04
N LEU A 150 -8.25 24.15 -8.16
CA LEU A 150 -8.57 24.03 -6.75
C LEU A 150 -10.05 23.72 -6.50
N GLU A 151 -10.97 24.35 -7.22
CA GLU A 151 -12.40 24.08 -7.14
C GLU A 151 -12.71 22.61 -7.48
N LYS A 152 -12.14 22.13 -8.59
CA LYS A 152 -12.31 20.73 -9.02
C LYS A 152 -11.74 19.75 -8.00
N GLU A 153 -10.57 20.03 -7.45
CA GLU A 153 -9.92 19.17 -6.43
C GLU A 153 -10.76 19.09 -5.15
N ILE A 154 -11.26 20.21 -4.65
CA ILE A 154 -12.14 20.23 -3.46
C ILE A 154 -13.41 19.43 -3.74
N GLN A 155 -14.05 19.60 -4.90
CA GLN A 155 -15.27 18.88 -5.24
C GLN A 155 -15.06 17.37 -5.37
N VAL A 156 -13.94 16.94 -5.96
CA VAL A 156 -13.59 15.50 -6.03
C VAL A 156 -13.42 14.93 -4.63
N ASN A 157 -12.72 15.62 -3.74
CA ASN A 157 -12.51 15.17 -2.37
C ASN A 157 -13.83 15.12 -1.57
N ILE A 158 -14.75 16.07 -1.77
CA ILE A 158 -16.10 16.07 -1.16
C ILE A 158 -16.84 14.80 -1.59
N ASN A 159 -16.95 14.55 -2.89
CA ASN A 159 -17.68 13.41 -3.44
C ASN A 159 -17.09 12.06 -2.94
N GLU A 160 -15.78 11.96 -2.87
CA GLU A 160 -15.11 10.75 -2.38
C GLU A 160 -15.45 10.46 -0.91
N ILE A 161 -15.41 11.48 -0.05
CA ILE A 161 -15.74 11.32 1.37
C ILE A 161 -17.23 11.04 1.58
N GLU A 162 -18.12 11.68 0.82
CA GLU A 162 -19.56 11.41 0.87
C GLU A 162 -19.86 9.95 0.49
N ASN A 163 -19.26 9.45 -0.59
CA ASN A 163 -19.42 8.06 -1.00
C ASN A 163 -18.92 7.10 0.10
N LEU A 164 -17.76 7.36 0.68
CA LEU A 164 -17.22 6.52 1.76
C LEU A 164 -18.11 6.53 3.00
N ILE A 165 -18.67 7.68 3.39
CA ILE A 165 -19.62 7.79 4.50
C ILE A 165 -20.89 6.96 4.21
N ASN A 166 -21.40 7.01 2.98
CA ASN A 166 -22.55 6.23 2.56
C ASN A 166 -22.26 4.72 2.61
N ASP A 167 -21.13 4.27 2.10
CA ASP A 167 -20.71 2.87 2.13
C ASP A 167 -20.53 2.35 3.56
N CYS A 168 -19.91 3.15 4.44
CA CYS A 168 -19.79 2.86 5.86
C CYS A 168 -21.14 2.74 6.56
N THR A 169 -22.04 3.66 6.26
CA THR A 169 -23.40 3.67 6.82
C THR A 169 -24.20 2.45 6.37
N LEU A 170 -24.08 2.08 5.08
CA LEU A 170 -24.69 0.88 4.54
C LEU A 170 -24.13 -0.38 5.20
N PHE A 171 -22.83 -0.48 5.36
CA PHE A 171 -22.17 -1.60 6.02
C PHE A 171 -22.65 -1.77 7.47
N LEU A 172 -22.69 -0.68 8.25
CA LEU A 172 -23.20 -0.68 9.63
C LEU A 172 -24.70 -1.05 9.69
N THR A 173 -25.48 -0.59 8.73
CA THR A 173 -26.91 -0.95 8.62
C THR A 173 -27.07 -2.44 8.33
N ASN A 174 -26.23 -3.02 7.48
CA ASN A 174 -26.23 -4.46 7.20
C ASN A 174 -25.85 -5.28 8.44
N ILE A 175 -24.89 -4.85 9.25
CA ILE A 175 -24.59 -5.46 10.55
C ILE A 175 -25.82 -5.42 11.45
N LYS A 176 -26.43 -4.24 11.64
CA LYS A 176 -27.58 -4.04 12.50
C LYS A 176 -28.78 -4.91 12.09
N ASN A 177 -29.01 -5.05 10.79
CA ASN A 177 -30.13 -5.82 10.26
C ASN A 177 -29.83 -7.31 10.08
N ASN A 178 -28.68 -7.79 10.56
CA ASN A 178 -28.24 -9.18 10.41
C ASN A 178 -28.22 -9.66 8.95
N HIS A 179 -27.89 -8.78 8.01
CA HIS A 179 -27.68 -9.17 6.61
C HIS A 179 -26.35 -9.93 6.46
N ILE A 180 -26.15 -10.55 5.31
CA ILE A 180 -24.85 -11.17 4.97
C ILE A 180 -23.80 -10.08 4.90
N ILE A 181 -22.73 -10.21 5.70
CA ILE A 181 -21.64 -9.26 5.78
C ILE A 181 -20.45 -9.77 4.96
N ASN A 182 -19.93 -8.91 4.11
CA ASN A 182 -18.67 -9.12 3.42
C ASN A 182 -17.51 -8.53 4.27
N ILE A 183 -16.81 -9.41 5.00
CA ILE A 183 -15.69 -9.00 5.88
C ILE A 183 -14.60 -8.28 5.09
N LYS A 184 -14.27 -8.75 3.88
CA LYS A 184 -13.27 -8.11 3.03
C LYS A 184 -13.66 -6.67 2.68
N GLN A 185 -14.94 -6.43 2.40
CA GLN A 185 -15.46 -5.08 2.17
C GLN A 185 -15.34 -4.23 3.44
N GLY A 186 -15.67 -4.77 4.60
CA GLY A 186 -15.53 -4.05 5.88
C GLY A 186 -14.09 -3.67 6.20
N LEU A 187 -13.14 -4.58 6.00
CA LEU A 187 -11.71 -4.30 6.15
C LEU A 187 -11.25 -3.23 5.15
N GLN A 188 -11.72 -3.28 3.90
CA GLN A 188 -11.40 -2.26 2.91
C GLN A 188 -11.93 -0.89 3.34
N LEU A 189 -13.16 -0.80 3.86
CA LEU A 189 -13.72 0.45 4.36
C LEU A 189 -12.90 1.02 5.53
N THR A 190 -12.48 0.20 6.51
CA THR A 190 -11.63 0.68 7.61
C THR A 190 -10.30 1.23 7.10
N ASP A 191 -9.72 0.59 6.11
CA ASP A 191 -8.49 1.03 5.48
C ASP A 191 -8.67 2.35 4.70
N ASP A 192 -9.75 2.48 3.92
CA ASP A 192 -10.04 3.69 3.14
C ASP A 192 -10.29 4.89 4.04
N ILE A 193 -11.00 4.69 5.16
CA ILE A 193 -11.16 5.71 6.20
C ILE A 193 -9.79 6.14 6.75
N ALA A 194 -8.95 5.18 7.14
CA ALA A 194 -7.62 5.46 7.68
C ALA A 194 -6.75 6.24 6.68
N VAL A 195 -6.82 5.89 5.39
CA VAL A 195 -6.10 6.60 4.32
C VAL A 195 -6.57 8.04 4.18
N ILE A 196 -7.90 8.29 4.14
CA ILE A 196 -8.45 9.63 3.98
C ILE A 196 -8.14 10.50 5.21
N ILE A 197 -8.36 10.01 6.42
CA ILE A 197 -8.04 10.75 7.65
C ILE A 197 -6.54 11.04 7.72
N ALA A 198 -5.70 10.05 7.47
CA ALA A 198 -4.26 10.22 7.51
C ALA A 198 -3.76 11.18 6.43
N SER A 199 -4.28 11.17 5.20
CA SER A 199 -3.84 12.06 4.13
C SER A 199 -4.02 13.55 4.46
N LYS A 200 -4.98 13.91 5.32
CA LYS A 200 -5.20 15.31 5.76
C LYS A 200 -4.36 15.73 6.96
N GLN A 201 -3.80 14.78 7.70
CA GLN A 201 -2.98 15.02 8.89
C GLN A 201 -1.48 14.82 8.64
N THR A 202 -1.08 14.40 7.46
CA THR A 202 0.08 13.51 7.29
C THR A 202 1.41 14.21 7.21
N SER A 203 1.51 15.42 6.69
CA SER A 203 2.84 16.01 6.46
C SER A 203 3.60 16.27 7.77
N LEU A 204 2.91 16.76 8.78
CA LEU A 204 3.48 17.03 10.11
C LEU A 204 3.62 15.79 10.99
N LEU A 205 2.58 14.92 10.99
CA LEU A 205 2.55 13.74 11.85
C LEU A 205 3.47 12.61 11.38
N TYR A 206 3.57 12.39 10.07
CA TYR A 206 4.47 11.39 9.52
C TYR A 206 5.92 11.75 9.82
N GLY A 207 6.31 13.00 9.58
CA GLY A 207 7.64 13.50 9.89
C GLY A 207 7.98 13.44 11.37
N PHE A 208 7.07 13.90 12.22
CA PHE A 208 7.25 13.88 13.68
C PHE A 208 7.38 12.44 14.20
N LYS A 209 6.52 11.54 13.74
CA LYS A 209 6.54 10.13 14.13
C LYS A 209 7.81 9.42 13.69
N HIS A 210 8.27 9.65 12.46
CA HIS A 210 9.49 9.02 11.95
C HIS A 210 10.77 9.58 12.57
N SER A 211 10.88 10.88 12.76
CA SER A 211 12.11 11.48 13.27
C SER A 211 12.27 11.36 14.78
N LYS A 212 11.22 11.63 15.56
CA LYS A 212 11.31 11.64 17.03
C LYS A 212 11.01 10.30 17.70
N GLU A 213 9.94 9.61 17.27
CA GLU A 213 9.51 8.40 17.97
C GLU A 213 10.21 7.13 17.48
N ASN A 214 10.57 7.06 16.21
CA ASN A 214 11.08 5.84 15.59
C ASN A 214 12.55 5.90 15.23
N ASN A 215 13.24 7.01 15.45
CA ASN A 215 14.65 7.20 15.10
C ASN A 215 14.96 6.83 13.63
N MET A 216 14.16 7.36 12.70
CA MET A 216 14.31 7.11 11.26
C MET A 216 14.59 8.42 10.50
N PRO A 217 15.80 9.03 10.69
CA PRO A 217 16.12 10.34 10.15
C PRO A 217 16.19 10.37 8.62
N GLU A 218 16.72 9.32 7.98
CA GLU A 218 16.87 9.29 6.52
C GLU A 218 15.50 9.17 5.85
N SER A 219 14.63 8.28 6.34
CA SER A 219 13.26 8.15 5.86
C SER A 219 12.49 9.47 6.00
N TYR A 220 12.71 10.21 7.07
CA TYR A 220 12.10 11.52 7.27
C TYR A 220 12.59 12.55 6.24
N GLU A 221 13.90 12.67 6.03
CA GLU A 221 14.45 13.63 5.06
C GLU A 221 14.02 13.28 3.63
N LEU A 222 14.02 12.01 3.24
CA LEU A 222 13.55 11.58 1.93
C LEU A 222 12.07 11.89 1.71
N PHE A 223 11.24 11.73 2.74
CA PHE A 223 9.83 12.08 2.65
C PHE A 223 9.60 13.60 2.54
N LYS A 224 10.38 14.43 3.27
CA LYS A 224 10.35 15.88 3.12
C LYS A 224 10.70 16.34 1.71
N ILE A 225 11.64 15.66 1.07
CA ILE A 225 11.98 15.93 -0.34
C ILE A 225 10.77 15.65 -1.24
N ALA A 226 10.06 14.55 -1.01
CA ALA A 226 8.83 14.23 -1.74
C ALA A 226 7.72 15.28 -1.52
N LEU A 227 7.59 15.82 -0.30
CA LEU A 227 6.69 16.93 0.03
C LEU A 227 7.10 18.26 -0.59
N ASN A 228 8.26 18.33 -1.24
CA ASN A 228 8.85 19.57 -1.72
C ASN A 228 9.05 20.62 -0.61
N ASP A 229 9.33 20.15 0.61
CA ASP A 229 9.59 21.00 1.77
C ASP A 229 10.95 21.68 1.64
N LYS A 230 10.97 23.01 1.62
CA LYS A 230 12.21 23.81 1.50
C LYS A 230 13.23 23.52 2.59
N SER A 231 12.81 23.01 3.76
CA SER A 231 13.75 22.62 4.81
C SER A 231 14.63 21.42 4.42
N SER A 232 14.24 20.64 3.41
CA SER A 232 15.06 19.57 2.83
C SER A 232 16.22 20.08 1.96
N ASP A 233 16.17 21.31 1.50
CA ASP A 233 17.23 21.91 0.66
C ASP A 233 18.58 21.94 1.40
N ALA A 234 18.56 22.20 2.70
CA ALA A 234 19.77 22.18 3.53
C ALA A 234 20.37 20.78 3.65
N TYR A 235 19.53 19.75 3.78
CA TYR A 235 19.96 18.36 3.80
C TYR A 235 20.57 17.95 2.46
N ILE A 236 19.89 18.27 1.34
CA ILE A 236 20.40 17.95 0.00
C ILE A 236 21.71 18.70 -0.27
N LYS A 237 21.79 19.99 0.04
CA LYS A 237 23.00 20.81 -0.18
C LYS A 237 24.22 20.28 0.58
N LYS A 238 23.99 19.75 1.78
CA LYS A 238 25.05 19.13 2.61
C LYS A 238 25.47 17.79 2.05
N ASN A 239 24.53 16.96 1.62
CA ASN A 239 24.74 15.52 1.35
C ASN A 239 24.80 15.18 -0.14
N GLY A 240 24.48 16.11 -1.05
CA GLY A 240 24.41 15.80 -2.47
C GLY A 240 24.05 16.96 -3.37
N LYS A 241 23.42 16.65 -4.50
CA LYS A 241 22.98 17.61 -5.54
C LYS A 241 21.59 17.25 -6.03
N ILE A 242 20.84 18.27 -6.46
CA ILE A 242 19.51 18.14 -7.05
C ILE A 242 19.54 18.61 -8.51
N TYR A 243 18.83 17.91 -9.35
CA TYR A 243 18.57 18.20 -10.75
C TYR A 243 17.06 18.22 -10.96
N ASN A 244 16.56 19.20 -11.71
CA ASN A 244 15.11 19.40 -11.89
C ASN A 244 14.45 18.33 -12.77
N SER A 245 15.25 17.66 -13.59
CA SER A 245 14.80 16.57 -14.46
C SER A 245 15.98 15.68 -14.85
N ILE A 246 15.69 14.52 -15.45
CA ILE A 246 16.71 13.68 -16.08
C ILE A 246 17.43 14.44 -17.20
N ASN A 247 16.70 15.28 -17.95
CA ASN A 247 17.30 16.11 -18.99
C ASN A 247 18.28 17.15 -18.40
N ASP A 248 17.94 17.78 -17.27
CA ASP A 248 18.83 18.71 -16.55
C ASP A 248 20.10 17.99 -16.10
N LEU A 249 19.97 16.78 -15.56
CA LEU A 249 21.09 15.92 -15.22
C LEU A 249 21.97 15.62 -16.44
N ASN A 250 21.36 15.18 -17.55
CA ASN A 250 22.07 14.82 -18.79
C ASN A 250 22.80 16.00 -19.43
N ASN A 251 22.29 17.22 -19.26
CA ASN A 251 22.93 18.43 -19.79
C ASN A 251 24.11 18.92 -18.95
N LYS A 252 24.12 18.63 -17.65
CA LYS A 252 25.14 19.08 -16.70
C LYS A 252 26.25 18.07 -16.45
N TYR A 253 26.00 16.82 -16.74
CA TYR A 253 27.00 15.76 -16.67
C TYR A 253 27.42 15.33 -18.06
N ASP A 254 28.71 15.02 -18.22
CA ASP A 254 29.24 14.44 -19.45
C ASP A 254 28.47 13.14 -19.78
N LYS A 255 27.90 13.10 -21.00
CA LYS A 255 27.01 12.02 -21.46
C LYS A 255 27.62 10.62 -21.32
N GLU A 256 28.94 10.49 -21.43
CA GLU A 256 29.64 9.23 -21.22
C GLU A 256 29.65 8.76 -19.75
N ASN A 257 29.76 9.67 -18.82
CA ASN A 257 29.76 9.36 -17.40
C ASN A 257 28.35 8.99 -16.89
N ILE A 258 27.29 9.50 -17.51
CA ILE A 258 25.92 9.19 -17.14
C ILE A 258 25.48 7.84 -17.70
N LYS A 259 25.81 7.50 -18.94
CA LYS A 259 25.55 6.16 -19.51
C LYS A 259 26.22 5.05 -18.72
N LYS A 260 27.37 5.33 -18.11
CA LYS A 260 28.04 4.41 -17.20
C LYS A 260 27.42 4.40 -15.79
N ARG A 261 26.68 5.44 -15.40
CA ARG A 261 26.14 5.56 -14.03
C ARG A 261 24.76 4.94 -13.88
N VAL A 262 23.79 5.26 -14.72
CA VAL A 262 22.42 4.73 -14.57
C VAL A 262 21.62 4.88 -15.88
N GLU A 263 21.05 3.81 -16.38
CA GLU A 263 19.90 3.87 -17.29
C GLU A 263 18.66 4.14 -16.43
N LEU A 264 18.29 5.43 -16.32
CA LEU A 264 17.03 5.82 -15.72
C LEU A 264 15.92 5.56 -16.73
N GLU A 265 14.88 4.88 -16.31
CA GLU A 265 13.74 4.57 -17.17
C GLU A 265 13.13 5.86 -17.73
N SER A 266 12.87 5.90 -19.04
CA SER A 266 12.40 7.08 -19.78
C SER A 266 11.00 7.58 -19.37
N THR A 267 10.26 6.81 -18.58
CA THR A 267 8.87 7.09 -18.19
C THR A 267 8.70 8.25 -17.20
N ALA A 268 9.79 8.76 -16.64
CA ALA A 268 9.77 9.82 -15.63
C ALA A 268 10.75 10.96 -15.95
N SER A 269 10.85 11.36 -17.22
CA SER A 269 11.79 12.38 -17.72
C SER A 269 11.71 13.71 -16.95
N ASP A 270 10.53 14.06 -16.43
CA ASP A 270 10.25 15.33 -15.76
C ASP A 270 10.40 15.26 -14.22
N CYS A 271 10.76 14.09 -13.68
CA CYS A 271 10.99 13.94 -12.25
C CYS A 271 12.34 14.52 -11.83
N LYS A 272 12.39 15.09 -10.63
CA LYS A 272 13.64 15.49 -10.00
C LYS A 272 14.58 14.29 -9.85
N VAL A 273 15.87 14.54 -9.96
CA VAL A 273 16.90 13.54 -9.66
C VAL A 273 17.80 14.09 -8.55
N ILE A 274 17.99 13.29 -7.52
CA ILE A 274 18.85 13.62 -6.38
C ILE A 274 20.01 12.65 -6.38
N ILE A 275 21.23 13.18 -6.35
CA ILE A 275 22.45 12.40 -6.21
C ILE A 275 23.04 12.68 -4.83
N MET A 276 23.09 11.67 -3.98
CA MET A 276 23.74 11.72 -2.68
C MET A 276 25.18 11.27 -2.79
N ASN A 277 26.07 12.04 -2.18
CA ASN A 277 27.49 11.74 -2.16
C ASN A 277 27.81 10.56 -1.23
N ASN A 278 28.95 9.95 -1.45
CA ASN A 278 29.45 8.83 -0.64
C ASN A 278 29.80 9.21 0.81
N ASP A 279 29.94 10.48 1.13
CA ASP A 279 30.15 11.03 2.50
C ASP A 279 28.84 11.42 3.19
N SER A 280 27.69 11.24 2.55
CA SER A 280 26.38 11.48 3.16
C SER A 280 26.07 10.49 4.27
N SER A 281 25.26 10.91 5.26
CA SER A 281 24.76 10.03 6.32
C SER A 281 24.01 8.82 5.78
N LEU A 282 23.25 9.03 4.69
CA LEU A 282 22.52 7.97 4.00
C LEU A 282 23.47 6.94 3.37
N ALA A 283 24.56 7.40 2.69
CA ALA A 283 25.53 6.51 2.09
C ALA A 283 26.26 5.65 3.14
N HIS A 284 26.66 6.26 4.27
CA HIS A 284 27.27 5.53 5.38
C HIS A 284 26.33 4.48 5.96
N LYS A 285 25.07 4.85 6.19
CA LYS A 285 24.06 3.93 6.71
C LYS A 285 23.80 2.75 5.78
N ILE A 286 23.78 2.99 4.45
CA ILE A 286 23.66 1.93 3.45
C ILE A 286 24.91 1.02 3.50
N ALA A 287 26.11 1.60 3.54
CA ALA A 287 27.37 0.86 3.56
C ALA A 287 27.48 -0.11 4.75
N GLU A 288 26.92 0.27 5.90
CA GLU A 288 26.96 -0.51 7.15
C GLU A 288 25.75 -1.46 7.31
N SER A 289 24.82 -1.45 6.36
CA SER A 289 23.58 -2.20 6.48
C SER A 289 23.78 -3.71 6.34
N ALA A 290 22.95 -4.48 7.06
CA ALA A 290 22.88 -5.93 6.91
C ALA A 290 22.49 -6.36 5.48
N ALA A 291 21.76 -5.51 4.76
CA ALA A 291 21.39 -5.76 3.38
C ALA A 291 22.59 -5.73 2.44
N ILE A 292 23.52 -4.79 2.61
CA ILE A 292 24.79 -4.76 1.86
C ILE A 292 25.66 -5.96 2.22
N ALA A 293 25.75 -6.34 3.50
CA ALA A 293 26.48 -7.53 3.91
C ALA A 293 25.99 -8.79 3.18
N ARG A 294 24.66 -9.02 3.16
CA ARG A 294 24.05 -10.12 2.40
C ARG A 294 24.35 -10.03 0.91
N PHE A 295 24.17 -8.85 0.32
CA PHE A 295 24.47 -8.63 -1.10
C PHE A 295 25.92 -9.00 -1.46
N VAL A 296 26.87 -8.61 -0.63
CA VAL A 296 28.29 -8.92 -0.81
C VAL A 296 28.54 -10.43 -0.71
N GLN A 297 27.91 -11.11 0.25
CA GLN A 297 28.01 -12.57 0.39
C GLN A 297 27.45 -13.31 -0.82
N ASP A 298 26.27 -12.91 -1.29
CA ASP A 298 25.59 -13.55 -2.42
C ASP A 298 26.36 -13.38 -3.75
N ASN A 299 27.16 -12.32 -3.87
CA ASN A 299 27.91 -11.98 -5.07
C ASN A 299 29.45 -12.08 -4.86
N TYR A 300 29.88 -12.77 -3.82
CA TYR A 300 31.28 -12.86 -3.42
C TYR A 300 32.23 -13.27 -4.55
N VAL A 301 31.89 -14.34 -5.27
CA VAL A 301 32.74 -14.92 -6.33
C VAL A 301 32.94 -13.91 -7.46
N GLU A 302 31.89 -13.24 -7.92
CA GLU A 302 31.97 -12.24 -8.98
C GLU A 302 32.84 -11.05 -8.55
N LEU A 303 32.67 -10.58 -7.33
CA LEU A 303 33.38 -9.41 -6.78
C LEU A 303 34.87 -9.68 -6.59
N VAL A 304 35.25 -10.85 -6.07
CA VAL A 304 36.65 -11.22 -5.85
C VAL A 304 37.37 -11.47 -7.16
N GLN A 305 36.68 -11.94 -8.19
CA GLN A 305 37.23 -12.07 -9.55
C GLN A 305 37.39 -10.72 -10.27
N GLY A 306 37.09 -9.61 -9.59
CA GLY A 306 37.20 -8.26 -10.17
C GLY A 306 36.09 -7.93 -11.18
N GLN A 307 35.03 -8.71 -11.22
CA GLN A 307 33.91 -8.44 -12.12
C GLN A 307 33.10 -7.24 -11.63
N THR A 308 32.56 -6.48 -12.57
CA THR A 308 31.60 -5.39 -12.26
C THR A 308 30.18 -5.92 -12.36
N ILE A 309 29.45 -5.85 -11.27
CA ILE A 309 28.01 -6.15 -11.25
C ILE A 309 27.28 -4.92 -11.77
N LEU A 310 26.74 -5.00 -13.00
CA LEU A 310 26.11 -3.87 -13.66
C LEU A 310 24.77 -3.51 -13.06
N SER A 311 23.97 -4.51 -12.66
CA SER A 311 22.65 -4.30 -12.08
C SER A 311 22.20 -5.52 -11.27
N ARG A 312 21.74 -5.28 -10.05
CA ARG A 312 21.09 -6.26 -9.15
C ARG A 312 20.11 -5.52 -8.26
N ASN A 313 19.15 -6.23 -7.69
CA ASN A 313 18.26 -5.67 -6.67
C ASN A 313 18.75 -6.02 -5.27
N ILE A 314 18.48 -5.11 -4.33
CA ILE A 314 18.71 -5.28 -2.90
C ILE A 314 17.39 -5.03 -2.17
N THR A 315 17.14 -5.78 -1.10
CA THR A 315 15.98 -5.59 -0.23
C THR A 315 16.45 -5.34 1.19
N PHE A 316 15.96 -4.24 1.76
CA PHE A 316 16.13 -3.93 3.18
C PHE A 316 15.04 -4.64 3.99
N ASN A 317 15.31 -4.94 5.24
CA ASN A 317 14.38 -5.58 6.15
C ASN A 317 14.26 -4.79 7.45
N ASN A 318 13.56 -5.37 8.45
CA ASN A 318 13.33 -4.71 9.73
C ASN A 318 14.61 -4.51 10.58
N ASP A 319 15.74 -5.14 10.24
CA ASP A 319 17.03 -4.93 10.93
C ASP A 319 17.54 -3.51 10.65
N ASP A 320 17.21 -2.99 9.44
CA ASP A 320 17.48 -1.62 9.02
C ASP A 320 16.18 -0.83 8.81
N ARG A 321 15.43 -0.58 9.88
CA ARG A 321 14.07 0.02 9.82
C ARG A 321 14.03 1.36 9.06
N ASP A 322 15.05 2.20 9.19
CA ASP A 322 15.13 3.49 8.49
C ASP A 322 15.30 3.28 6.99
N LEU A 323 16.23 2.41 6.55
CA LEU A 323 16.43 2.07 5.15
C LEU A 323 15.25 1.28 4.57
N TYR A 324 14.64 0.37 5.36
CA TYR A 324 13.43 -0.31 4.97
C TYR A 324 12.26 0.66 4.73
N SER A 325 12.09 1.65 5.61
CA SER A 325 11.08 2.70 5.44
C SER A 325 11.39 3.64 4.28
N SER A 326 12.68 3.83 3.95
CA SER A 326 13.15 4.69 2.87
C SER A 326 12.95 4.05 1.50
N PHE A 327 13.43 2.81 1.34
CA PHE A 327 13.58 2.17 0.04
C PHE A 327 12.76 0.89 -0.12
N HIS A 328 12.56 0.12 0.95
CA HIS A 328 12.07 -1.27 0.93
C HIS A 328 12.95 -2.17 0.05
N SER A 329 13.03 -1.87 -1.26
CA SER A 329 13.96 -2.48 -2.21
C SER A 329 14.48 -1.40 -3.16
N ALA A 330 15.72 -1.55 -3.61
CA ALA A 330 16.37 -0.62 -4.52
C ALA A 330 17.28 -1.38 -5.52
N GLY A 331 17.66 -0.70 -6.59
CA GLY A 331 18.64 -1.23 -7.55
C GLY A 331 20.06 -0.92 -7.10
N ILE A 332 20.94 -1.91 -7.14
CA ILE A 332 22.39 -1.70 -7.08
C ILE A 332 22.91 -1.66 -8.52
N LYS A 333 23.70 -0.65 -8.83
CA LYS A 333 24.31 -0.42 -10.14
C LYS A 333 25.82 -0.26 -10.00
N ASN A 334 26.54 -0.71 -11.03
CA ASN A 334 27.99 -0.48 -11.19
C ASN A 334 28.81 -0.91 -9.96
N CYS A 335 28.46 -2.02 -9.34
CA CYS A 335 29.10 -2.50 -8.13
C CYS A 335 30.41 -3.24 -8.46
N LYS A 336 31.52 -2.79 -7.87
CA LYS A 336 32.87 -3.41 -8.04
C LYS A 336 33.75 -3.13 -6.84
N ILE A 337 34.77 -3.99 -6.63
CA ILE A 337 35.88 -3.68 -5.74
C ILE A 337 36.90 -2.83 -6.50
N ASP A 338 37.33 -1.71 -5.90
CA ASP A 338 38.32 -0.81 -6.46
C ASP A 338 39.75 -1.29 -6.14
N ASP A 339 40.76 -0.63 -6.73
CA ASP A 339 42.20 -0.99 -6.57
C ASP A 339 42.68 -0.85 -5.11
N PHE A 340 41.91 -0.15 -4.25
CA PHE A 340 42.22 -0.01 -2.82
C PHE A 340 41.50 -1.07 -1.97
N GLY A 341 40.70 -1.93 -2.61
CA GLY A 341 39.91 -2.97 -1.95
C GLY A 341 38.58 -2.50 -1.36
N ASN A 342 38.14 -1.27 -1.65
CA ASN A 342 36.82 -0.80 -1.23
C ASN A 342 35.75 -1.24 -2.24
N LEU A 343 34.57 -1.59 -1.76
CA LEU A 343 33.43 -1.82 -2.64
C LEU A 343 32.78 -0.49 -3.01
N ARG A 344 32.67 -0.20 -4.30
CA ARG A 344 31.99 0.96 -4.85
C ARG A 344 30.72 0.51 -5.54
N LEU A 345 29.63 1.14 -5.23
CA LEU A 345 28.32 0.88 -5.85
C LEU A 345 27.45 2.14 -5.90
N GLN A 346 26.43 2.11 -6.72
CA GLN A 346 25.36 3.10 -6.72
C GLN A 346 24.06 2.41 -6.33
N LEU A 347 23.40 2.93 -5.29
CA LEU A 347 22.04 2.54 -4.97
C LEU A 347 21.09 3.50 -5.70
N VAL A 348 20.13 2.94 -6.44
CA VAL A 348 19.20 3.70 -7.26
C VAL A 348 17.79 3.29 -6.93
N ASP A 349 16.94 4.27 -6.65
CA ASP A 349 15.52 4.04 -6.42
C ASP A 349 14.67 5.17 -7.05
N PHE A 350 13.46 4.82 -7.44
CA PHE A 350 12.43 5.78 -7.79
C PHE A 350 11.48 5.92 -6.62
N TYR A 351 11.66 7.00 -5.85
CA TYR A 351 10.86 7.27 -4.67
C TYR A 351 9.44 7.68 -5.07
N ASN A 352 8.56 6.71 -5.08
CA ASN A 352 7.16 6.89 -5.44
C ASN A 352 6.24 5.96 -4.62
N PHE A 353 4.94 6.23 -4.66
CA PHE A 353 3.92 5.42 -4.03
C PHE A 353 3.01 4.80 -5.08
N ASN A 354 3.49 3.77 -5.75
CA ASN A 354 2.79 3.08 -6.84
C ASN A 354 1.62 2.21 -6.37
N GLU A 355 0.78 1.80 -7.33
CA GLU A 355 -0.45 1.03 -7.09
C GLU A 355 -0.26 -0.32 -6.39
N GLY A 356 0.90 -0.95 -6.45
CA GLY A 356 1.18 -2.24 -5.82
C GLY A 356 1.31 -2.24 -4.29
N ARG A 357 1.31 -1.08 -3.64
CA ARG A 357 1.50 -0.97 -2.19
C ARG A 357 0.18 -1.17 -1.44
N THR A 358 0.04 -2.31 -0.77
CA THR A 358 -1.17 -2.69 -0.01
C THR A 358 -1.16 -2.21 1.44
N SER A 359 -0.01 -1.82 1.99
CA SER A 359 0.09 -1.30 3.36
C SER A 359 -0.65 0.05 3.52
N VAL A 360 -1.17 0.34 4.71
CA VAL A 360 -1.83 1.63 5.02
C VAL A 360 -0.92 2.81 4.67
N LYS A 361 0.37 2.76 5.05
CA LYS A 361 1.35 3.80 4.72
C LYS A 361 1.51 3.99 3.20
N GLY A 362 1.60 2.89 2.44
CA GLY A 362 1.71 2.95 0.99
C GLY A 362 0.47 3.56 0.33
N ARG A 363 -0.72 3.25 0.83
CA ARG A 363 -1.98 3.82 0.31
C ARG A 363 -2.13 5.30 0.66
N VAL A 364 -1.73 5.72 1.88
CA VAL A 364 -1.67 7.15 2.25
C VAL A 364 -0.71 7.90 1.33
N GLY A 365 0.51 7.37 1.13
CA GLY A 365 1.49 7.98 0.22
C GLY A 365 0.97 8.10 -1.21
N ARG A 366 0.31 7.06 -1.74
CA ARG A 366 -0.32 7.11 -3.06
C ARG A 366 -1.40 8.19 -3.13
N LYS A 367 -2.27 8.29 -2.12
CA LYS A 367 -3.30 9.32 -2.07
C LYS A 367 -2.71 10.73 -2.07
N LEU A 368 -1.65 10.97 -1.30
CA LEU A 368 -0.92 12.23 -1.32
C LEU A 368 -0.28 12.52 -2.69
N GLN A 369 0.22 11.50 -3.37
CA GLN A 369 0.78 11.64 -4.71
C GLN A 369 -0.30 11.95 -5.76
N GLU A 370 -1.48 11.30 -5.69
CA GLU A 370 -2.65 11.59 -6.53
C GLU A 370 -3.17 13.03 -6.33
N MET A 371 -3.08 13.53 -5.09
CA MET A 371 -3.46 14.90 -4.73
C MET A 371 -2.39 15.95 -5.06
N ASP A 372 -1.27 15.55 -5.60
CA ASP A 372 -0.12 16.39 -5.92
C ASP A 372 0.58 17.01 -4.68
N ASP A 373 0.27 16.51 -3.48
CA ASP A 373 0.88 16.92 -2.23
C ASP A 373 2.31 16.40 -2.08
N ILE A 374 2.63 15.25 -2.71
CA ILE A 374 3.98 14.72 -2.83
C ILE A 374 4.36 14.48 -4.28
N LYS A 375 5.63 14.70 -4.58
CA LYS A 375 6.19 14.52 -5.93
C LYS A 375 7.17 13.35 -5.93
N PRO A 376 7.00 12.40 -6.85
CA PRO A 376 7.98 11.35 -7.03
C PRO A 376 9.32 11.93 -7.55
N TYR A 377 10.41 11.28 -7.19
CA TYR A 377 11.75 11.67 -7.64
C TYR A 377 12.68 10.46 -7.71
N TYR A 378 13.72 10.56 -8.53
CA TYR A 378 14.81 9.59 -8.54
C TYR A 378 15.85 9.95 -7.47
N ILE A 379 16.34 8.93 -6.77
CA ILE A 379 17.46 9.04 -5.87
C ILE A 379 18.58 8.09 -6.30
N ILE A 380 19.78 8.63 -6.38
CA ILE A 380 21.01 7.90 -6.62
C ILE A 380 21.93 8.16 -5.43
N VAL A 381 22.38 7.12 -4.78
CA VAL A 381 23.32 7.23 -3.65
C VAL A 381 24.64 6.58 -4.06
N ASP A 382 25.70 7.38 -4.16
CA ASP A 382 27.05 6.85 -4.33
C ASP A 382 27.51 6.26 -3.00
N VAL A 383 27.85 4.98 -2.97
CA VAL A 383 28.21 4.25 -1.75
C VAL A 383 29.61 3.69 -1.87
N ILE A 384 30.42 3.89 -0.84
CA ILE A 384 31.72 3.24 -0.68
C ILE A 384 31.66 2.42 0.62
N VAL A 385 31.83 1.11 0.50
CA VAL A 385 32.01 0.23 1.65
C VAL A 385 33.53 0.04 1.85
N PRO A 386 34.10 0.54 2.94
CA PRO A 386 35.54 0.43 3.20
C PRO A 386 36.01 -1.03 3.29
N LYS A 387 37.23 -1.29 2.84
CA LYS A 387 37.86 -2.61 2.86
C LYS A 387 37.79 -3.29 4.23
N ASN A 388 38.02 -2.56 5.31
CA ASN A 388 37.96 -3.09 6.67
C ASN A 388 36.55 -3.54 7.09
N ILE A 389 35.48 -2.97 6.52
CA ILE A 389 34.10 -3.42 6.72
C ILE A 389 33.85 -4.67 5.88
N ILE A 390 34.28 -4.69 4.62
CA ILE A 390 34.11 -5.86 3.74
C ILE A 390 34.78 -7.09 4.36
N GLN A 391 35.97 -6.94 4.94
CA GLN A 391 36.70 -8.01 5.57
C GLN A 391 36.01 -8.58 6.83
N GLN A 392 35.03 -7.90 7.41
CA GLN A 392 34.23 -8.40 8.52
C GLN A 392 33.09 -9.32 8.04
N PHE A 393 32.79 -9.31 6.75
CA PHE A 393 31.75 -10.16 6.19
C PHE A 393 32.26 -11.61 6.10
N PRO A 394 31.44 -12.62 6.45
CA PRO A 394 31.80 -14.01 6.27
C PRO A 394 32.24 -14.24 4.81
N ASN A 395 33.31 -15.02 4.59
CA ASN A 395 33.94 -15.34 3.30
C ASN A 395 34.95 -14.32 2.74
N PHE A 396 35.17 -13.15 3.38
CA PHE A 396 36.25 -12.22 2.98
C PHE A 396 37.50 -12.31 3.86
N ASN A 397 37.56 -13.26 4.82
CA ASN A 397 38.75 -13.54 5.66
C ASN A 397 39.64 -14.59 5.03
#